data_3deb61fa3fe0c2894f8bfcbf38c1fa5e
#
_entry.id   3deb61fa3fe0c2894f8bfcbf38c1fa5e
#
_cell.length_a   1.000
_cell.length_b   1.000
_cell.length_c   1.000
_cell.angle_alpha   90.00
_cell.angle_beta   90.00
_cell.angle_gamma   90.00
#
_symmetry.space_group_name_H-M   'P 1'
#
loop_
_entity.id
_entity.type
_entity.pdbx_description
1 polymer ?
#
loop_
_entity_poly.entity_id
_entity_poly.type
_entity_poly.pdbx_seq_one_letter_code
_entity_poly.pdbx_strand_id
1 'polypeptide(L)'
;ERIYLALQGYNYGNGYIEWALTNFGGYSKYNAQLFSDNKKQKLHVSGYGDPLYVDHVMRYVGITFRGGTNPSFNNLEAWVTKNPYARIGLYGQCTWFAWGRFYELYGYDPGFTGNGWDCVDELLAAHRDKFERADTPKAGAVFSGIGKNHVGIVLKVDGENITIQDGNYDGKTNTFEEAKTDWHTNTYTLSELRRRYGGIVFANPK
;
A
#
# COMPACT_ATOMS: atom_id res chain seq x y z
N GLU A 1 -8.34 7.75 -8.12
CA GLU A 1 -9.55 8.58 -8.34
C GLU A 1 -10.43 8.06 -9.48
N ARG A 2 -9.91 7.78 -10.68
CA ARG A 2 -10.72 7.28 -11.82
C ARG A 2 -11.44 5.96 -11.52
N ILE A 3 -10.81 5.05 -10.78
CA ILE A 3 -11.41 3.77 -10.39
C ILE A 3 -12.60 3.95 -9.44
N TYR A 4 -12.50 4.90 -8.49
CA TYR A 4 -13.58 5.18 -7.55
C TYR A 4 -14.79 5.81 -8.23
N LEU A 5 -14.53 6.70 -9.19
CA LEU A 5 -15.57 7.29 -10.02
C LEU A 5 -16.28 6.21 -10.87
N ALA A 6 -15.53 5.28 -11.46
CA ALA A 6 -16.09 4.17 -12.23
C ALA A 6 -16.90 3.20 -11.35
N LEU A 7 -16.41 2.86 -10.15
CA LEU A 7 -17.12 2.01 -9.20
C LEU A 7 -18.44 2.66 -8.74
N GLN A 8 -18.40 3.94 -8.37
CA GLN A 8 -19.63 4.62 -7.96
C GLN A 8 -20.58 4.83 -9.14
N GLY A 9 -20.04 5.02 -10.35
CA GLY A 9 -20.83 5.05 -11.58
C GLY A 9 -21.50 3.72 -11.90
N TYR A 10 -20.84 2.58 -11.61
CA TYR A 10 -21.47 1.26 -11.70
C TYR A 10 -22.69 1.14 -10.77
N ASN A 11 -22.57 1.64 -9.54
CA ASN A 11 -23.64 1.62 -8.53
C ASN A 11 -24.83 2.56 -8.89
N TYR A 12 -24.54 3.74 -9.43
CA TYR A 12 -25.54 4.79 -9.68
C TYR A 12 -25.94 4.98 -11.15
N GLY A 13 -25.21 4.34 -12.07
CA GLY A 13 -25.32 4.55 -13.52
C GLY A 13 -24.47 5.72 -14.02
N ASN A 14 -24.34 5.81 -15.36
CA ASN A 14 -23.48 6.78 -16.04
C ASN A 14 -23.80 8.25 -15.72
N GLY A 15 -25.04 8.57 -15.39
CA GLY A 15 -25.44 9.92 -15.02
C GLY A 15 -24.76 10.45 -13.76
N TYR A 16 -24.27 9.57 -12.86
CA TYR A 16 -23.44 9.97 -11.73
C TYR A 16 -22.06 10.43 -12.18
N ILE A 17 -21.45 9.71 -13.12
CA ILE A 17 -20.09 10.01 -13.60
C ILE A 17 -20.04 11.42 -14.19
N GLU A 18 -20.94 11.74 -15.12
CA GLU A 18 -21.03 13.06 -15.74
C GLU A 18 -21.29 14.16 -14.72
N TRP A 19 -22.27 13.92 -13.83
CA TRP A 19 -22.62 14.88 -12.79
C TRP A 19 -21.46 15.13 -11.81
N ALA A 20 -20.76 14.09 -11.36
CA ALA A 20 -19.65 14.20 -10.43
C ALA A 20 -18.43 14.90 -11.07
N LEU A 21 -18.13 14.61 -12.33
CA LEU A 21 -17.06 15.30 -13.07
C LEU A 21 -17.39 16.78 -13.26
N THR A 22 -18.60 17.09 -13.70
CA THR A 22 -19.01 18.47 -14.01
C THR A 22 -19.05 19.36 -12.78
N ASN A 23 -19.58 18.84 -11.65
CA ASN A 23 -19.83 19.67 -10.47
C ASN A 23 -18.72 19.60 -9.41
N PHE A 24 -17.89 18.54 -9.40
CA PHE A 24 -16.92 18.28 -8.33
C PHE A 24 -15.55 17.85 -8.86
N GLY A 25 -15.35 17.71 -10.15
CA GLY A 25 -14.09 17.27 -10.75
C GLY A 25 -13.77 15.76 -10.56
N GLY A 26 -14.68 14.98 -9.96
CA GLY A 26 -14.49 13.54 -9.73
C GLY A 26 -15.28 12.98 -8.54
N TYR A 27 -14.87 11.80 -8.08
CA TYR A 27 -15.51 11.11 -6.95
C TYR A 27 -15.10 11.69 -5.59
N SER A 28 -16.10 11.79 -4.70
CA SER A 28 -15.89 11.89 -3.25
C SER A 28 -17.04 11.20 -2.50
N LYS A 29 -16.84 10.80 -1.25
CA LYS A 29 -17.91 10.26 -0.41
C LYS A 29 -19.05 11.25 -0.24
N TYR A 30 -18.71 12.55 -0.14
CA TYR A 30 -19.68 13.62 -0.03
C TYR A 30 -20.60 13.67 -1.26
N ASN A 31 -20.03 13.71 -2.47
CA ASN A 31 -20.87 13.81 -3.67
C ASN A 31 -21.63 12.51 -3.98
N ALA A 32 -21.10 11.33 -3.58
CA ALA A 32 -21.84 10.09 -3.66
C ALA A 32 -23.09 10.10 -2.76
N GLN A 33 -22.95 10.58 -1.52
CA GLN A 33 -24.09 10.77 -0.62
C GLN A 33 -25.10 11.79 -1.16
N LEU A 34 -24.62 12.94 -1.61
CA LEU A 34 -25.47 14.00 -2.15
C LEU A 34 -26.26 13.54 -3.38
N PHE A 35 -25.64 12.78 -4.28
CA PHE A 35 -26.33 12.22 -5.45
C PHE A 35 -27.44 11.25 -5.04
N SER A 36 -27.18 10.37 -4.09
CA SER A 36 -28.17 9.45 -3.55
C SER A 36 -29.38 10.20 -2.96
N ASP A 37 -29.12 11.23 -2.14
CA ASP A 37 -30.17 11.99 -1.49
C ASP A 37 -31.02 12.79 -2.50
N ASN A 38 -30.41 13.40 -3.49
CA ASN A 38 -31.10 14.07 -4.59
C ASN A 38 -31.99 13.10 -5.39
N LYS A 39 -31.48 11.88 -5.66
CA LYS A 39 -32.26 10.86 -6.36
C LYS A 39 -33.42 10.33 -5.53
N LYS A 40 -33.20 10.10 -4.22
CA LYS A 40 -34.28 9.70 -3.30
C LYS A 40 -35.43 10.70 -3.31
N GLN A 41 -35.13 11.98 -3.20
CA GLN A 41 -36.12 13.05 -3.24
C GLN A 41 -36.85 13.08 -4.59
N LYS A 42 -36.11 13.06 -5.70
CA LYS A 42 -36.68 13.16 -7.05
C LYS A 42 -37.59 11.97 -7.40
N LEU A 43 -37.23 10.77 -6.93
CA LEU A 43 -37.92 9.51 -7.25
C LEU A 43 -38.95 9.11 -6.18
N HIS A 44 -39.04 9.86 -5.07
CA HIS A 44 -39.90 9.54 -3.91
C HIS A 44 -39.67 8.13 -3.35
N VAL A 45 -38.38 7.72 -3.25
CA VAL A 45 -37.99 6.40 -2.72
C VAL A 45 -37.21 6.52 -1.42
N SER A 46 -37.24 5.49 -0.57
CA SER A 46 -36.53 5.46 0.72
C SER A 46 -35.01 5.24 0.57
N GLY A 47 -34.55 4.66 -0.55
CA GLY A 47 -33.15 4.38 -0.83
C GLY A 47 -32.84 4.52 -2.30
N TYR A 48 -31.59 4.92 -2.63
CA TYR A 48 -31.08 4.95 -3.99
C TYR A 48 -29.60 4.60 -4.01
N GLY A 49 -29.30 3.40 -4.50
CA GLY A 49 -27.94 2.86 -4.53
C GLY A 49 -27.26 2.82 -3.16
N ASP A 50 -25.97 2.62 -3.17
CA ASP A 50 -25.14 2.60 -1.97
C ASP A 50 -24.13 3.77 -2.01
N PRO A 51 -24.27 4.82 -1.18
CA PRO A 51 -23.30 5.92 -1.12
C PRO A 51 -21.89 5.50 -0.69
N LEU A 52 -21.77 4.37 0.01
CA LEU A 52 -20.51 3.79 0.46
C LEU A 52 -20.03 2.63 -0.43
N TYR A 53 -20.62 2.48 -1.62
CA TYR A 53 -20.32 1.37 -2.53
C TYR A 53 -18.81 1.20 -2.81
N VAL A 54 -18.11 2.30 -3.02
CA VAL A 54 -16.65 2.29 -3.20
C VAL A 54 -15.95 1.69 -1.98
N ASP A 55 -16.31 2.12 -0.77
CA ASP A 55 -15.73 1.57 0.46
C ASP A 55 -16.06 0.09 0.63
N HIS A 56 -17.30 -0.31 0.32
CA HIS A 56 -17.74 -1.70 0.42
C HIS A 56 -17.02 -2.60 -0.58
N VAL A 57 -16.88 -2.16 -1.83
CA VAL A 57 -16.14 -2.91 -2.86
C VAL A 57 -14.65 -2.96 -2.53
N MET A 58 -14.07 -1.82 -2.10
CA MET A 58 -12.64 -1.75 -1.79
C MET A 58 -12.21 -2.61 -0.59
N ARG A 59 -13.15 -3.05 0.26
CA ARG A 59 -12.88 -4.08 1.30
C ARG A 59 -12.59 -5.45 0.71
N TYR A 60 -13.18 -5.77 -0.44
CA TYR A 60 -13.05 -7.07 -1.13
C TYR A 60 -12.02 -7.02 -2.27
N VAL A 61 -11.81 -5.85 -2.84
CA VAL A 61 -10.64 -5.59 -3.65
C VAL A 61 -9.47 -5.51 -2.66
N GLY A 62 -8.97 -6.66 -2.28
CA GLY A 62 -7.76 -6.76 -1.50
C GLY A 62 -6.76 -5.83 -2.13
N ILE A 63 -6.00 -5.08 -1.35
CA ILE A 63 -5.14 -3.98 -1.77
C ILE A 63 -4.54 -4.34 -3.14
N THR A 64 -5.22 -3.90 -4.20
CA THR A 64 -4.71 -4.04 -5.54
C THR A 64 -3.61 -3.01 -5.59
N PHE A 65 -2.37 -3.46 -5.51
CA PHE A 65 -1.19 -2.62 -5.59
C PHE A 65 -1.39 -1.56 -6.66
N ARG A 66 -1.60 -0.32 -6.27
CA ARG A 66 -1.71 0.83 -7.17
C ARG A 66 -0.40 1.16 -7.86
N GLY A 67 0.69 0.52 -7.46
CA GLY A 67 1.97 0.60 -8.12
C GLY A 67 2.12 -0.55 -9.09
N GLY A 68 2.63 -0.30 -10.28
CA GLY A 68 3.15 -1.35 -11.14
C GLY A 68 4.12 -2.25 -10.35
N THR A 69 4.58 -3.32 -10.95
CA THR A 69 5.52 -4.25 -10.33
C THR A 69 6.80 -3.58 -9.83
N ASN A 70 7.17 -2.42 -10.37
CA ASN A 70 8.39 -1.69 -10.04
C ASN A 70 8.11 -0.38 -9.30
N PRO A 71 8.99 0.04 -8.36
CA PRO A 71 8.98 1.38 -7.78
C PRO A 71 9.09 2.45 -8.87
N SER A 72 8.36 3.53 -8.73
CA SER A 72 8.42 4.61 -9.72
C SER A 72 9.51 5.64 -9.42
N PHE A 73 9.84 5.84 -8.16
CA PHE A 73 10.72 6.88 -7.62
C PHE A 73 10.30 8.33 -7.97
N ASN A 74 9.13 8.52 -8.61
CA ASN A 74 8.63 9.82 -9.02
C ASN A 74 7.94 10.58 -7.86
N ASN A 75 7.47 9.86 -6.85
CA ASN A 75 6.88 10.46 -5.66
C ASN A 75 7.96 10.88 -4.67
N LEU A 76 8.47 12.11 -4.79
CA LEU A 76 9.51 12.63 -3.89
C LEU A 76 9.08 12.70 -2.42
N GLU A 77 7.77 12.74 -2.12
CA GLU A 77 7.31 12.61 -0.73
C GLU A 77 7.68 11.25 -0.15
N ALA A 78 7.44 10.19 -0.90
CA ALA A 78 7.72 8.82 -0.49
C ALA A 78 9.23 8.53 -0.32
N TRP A 79 10.05 9.09 -1.21
CA TRP A 79 11.44 8.68 -1.34
C TRP A 79 12.44 9.66 -0.74
N VAL A 80 12.05 10.93 -0.54
CA VAL A 80 12.96 12.00 -0.08
C VAL A 80 12.39 12.77 1.10
N THR A 81 11.29 13.52 0.90
CA THR A 81 10.90 14.57 1.86
C THR A 81 10.21 14.04 3.11
N LYS A 82 9.38 13.01 3.01
CA LYS A 82 8.69 12.40 4.16
C LYS A 82 9.42 11.18 4.72
N ASN A 83 10.26 10.53 3.92
CA ASN A 83 10.99 9.34 4.33
C ASN A 83 11.99 9.65 5.46
N PRO A 84 11.81 9.08 6.67
CA PRO A 84 12.67 9.41 7.81
C PRO A 84 14.12 8.98 7.61
N TYR A 85 14.35 7.90 6.86
CA TYR A 85 15.69 7.40 6.56
C TYR A 85 16.41 8.29 5.55
N ALA A 86 15.69 8.85 4.58
CA ALA A 86 16.26 9.84 3.65
C ALA A 86 16.73 11.11 4.38
N ARG A 87 15.97 11.57 5.39
CA ARG A 87 16.31 12.76 6.18
C ARG A 87 17.62 12.64 6.95
N ILE A 88 18.03 11.44 7.27
CA ILE A 88 19.31 11.15 7.96
C ILE A 88 20.35 10.54 7.01
N GLY A 89 20.13 10.62 5.71
CA GLY A 89 21.08 10.23 4.68
C GLY A 89 21.23 8.73 4.44
N LEU A 90 20.26 7.91 4.84
CA LEU A 90 20.29 6.43 4.69
C LEU A 90 19.63 5.96 3.39
N TYR A 91 19.89 6.64 2.27
CA TYR A 91 19.45 6.20 0.95
C TYR A 91 20.02 4.82 0.60
N GLY A 92 19.23 3.99 -0.08
CA GLY A 92 19.59 2.63 -0.49
C GLY A 92 19.41 1.56 0.60
N GLN A 93 19.27 1.94 1.88
CA GLN A 93 19.05 0.96 2.94
C GLN A 93 17.69 0.26 2.79
N CYS A 94 17.60 -0.99 3.27
CA CYS A 94 16.36 -1.77 3.19
C CYS A 94 15.16 -1.06 3.85
N THR A 95 15.39 -0.35 4.95
CA THR A 95 14.38 0.44 5.65
C THR A 95 13.92 1.66 4.84
N TRP A 96 14.84 2.37 4.19
CA TRP A 96 14.51 3.46 3.27
C TRP A 96 13.65 2.96 2.11
N PHE A 97 14.05 1.85 1.50
CA PHE A 97 13.32 1.25 0.39
C PHE A 97 11.92 0.79 0.82
N ALA A 98 11.82 0.03 1.91
CA ALA A 98 10.53 -0.49 2.39
C ALA A 98 9.57 0.65 2.77
N TRP A 99 10.04 1.72 3.41
CA TRP A 99 9.25 2.89 3.75
C TRP A 99 8.71 3.60 2.50
N GLY A 100 9.59 3.90 1.54
CA GLY A 100 9.22 4.56 0.29
C GLY A 100 8.26 3.73 -0.54
N ARG A 101 8.53 2.42 -0.65
CA ARG A 101 7.67 1.50 -1.37
C ARG A 101 6.29 1.34 -0.71
N PHE A 102 6.23 1.24 0.61
CA PHE A 102 4.97 1.25 1.34
C PHE A 102 4.17 2.52 1.04
N TYR A 103 4.81 3.69 1.10
CA TYR A 103 4.13 4.95 0.83
C TYR A 103 3.60 5.03 -0.62
N GLU A 104 4.34 4.53 -1.60
CA GLU A 104 3.84 4.44 -2.99
C GLU A 104 2.61 3.53 -3.10
N LEU A 105 2.61 2.41 -2.40
CA LEU A 105 1.56 1.40 -2.48
C LEU A 105 0.30 1.82 -1.71
N TYR A 106 0.47 2.36 -0.53
CA TYR A 106 -0.62 2.63 0.42
C TYR A 106 -1.04 4.11 0.49
N GLY A 107 -0.16 5.02 0.10
CA GLY A 107 -0.42 6.46 0.07
C GLY A 107 -0.33 7.17 1.43
N TYR A 108 0.23 6.51 2.44
CA TYR A 108 0.42 7.08 3.79
C TYR A 108 1.69 6.52 4.46
N ASP A 109 2.10 7.19 5.55
CA ASP A 109 3.26 6.84 6.36
C ASP A 109 3.06 5.47 7.03
N PRO A 110 4.00 4.50 6.89
CA PRO A 110 3.92 3.22 7.58
C PRO A 110 4.11 3.33 9.10
N GLY A 111 4.66 4.42 9.60
CA GLY A 111 4.90 4.64 11.03
C GLY A 111 6.18 4.02 11.57
N PHE A 112 7.00 3.35 10.75
CA PHE A 112 8.26 2.80 11.22
C PHE A 112 9.46 3.72 10.95
N THR A 113 10.37 3.78 11.92
CA THR A 113 11.61 4.60 11.89
C THR A 113 12.83 3.84 12.43
N GLY A 114 12.62 2.63 12.95
CA GLY A 114 13.63 1.77 13.55
C GLY A 114 14.42 0.94 12.55
N ASN A 115 15.02 -0.13 13.03
CA ASN A 115 15.77 -1.08 12.22
C ASN A 115 14.85 -2.02 11.45
N GLY A 116 15.39 -2.76 10.49
CA GLY A 116 14.61 -3.69 9.68
C GLY A 116 13.82 -4.73 10.48
N TRP A 117 14.38 -5.23 11.58
CA TRP A 117 13.68 -6.17 12.48
C TRP A 117 12.55 -5.55 13.30
N ASP A 118 12.52 -4.21 13.48
CA ASP A 118 11.50 -3.48 14.27
C ASP A 118 10.30 -3.06 13.40
N CYS A 119 10.48 -2.96 12.08
CA CYS A 119 9.52 -2.32 11.17
C CYS A 119 8.11 -2.94 11.21
N VAL A 120 7.99 -4.26 11.34
CA VAL A 120 6.68 -4.92 11.47
C VAL A 120 5.99 -4.52 12.76
N ASP A 121 6.70 -4.47 13.88
CA ASP A 121 6.11 -4.10 15.18
C ASP A 121 5.72 -2.63 15.22
N GLU A 122 6.53 -1.75 14.67
CA GLU A 122 6.23 -0.32 14.56
C GLU A 122 5.04 -0.06 13.64
N LEU A 123 4.96 -0.72 12.47
CA LEU A 123 3.80 -0.64 11.57
C LEU A 123 2.51 -1.11 12.28
N LEU A 124 2.58 -2.23 13.00
CA LEU A 124 1.44 -2.74 13.76
C LEU A 124 1.04 -1.81 14.91
N ALA A 125 1.98 -1.13 15.55
CA ALA A 125 1.69 -0.12 16.56
C ALA A 125 0.98 1.10 15.98
N ALA A 126 1.40 1.56 14.79
CA ALA A 126 0.84 2.73 14.11
C ALA A 126 -0.52 2.46 13.44
N HIS A 127 -0.76 1.25 12.92
CA HIS A 127 -1.88 0.92 12.05
C HIS A 127 -2.59 -0.40 12.41
N ARG A 128 -2.90 -0.61 13.69
CA ARG A 128 -3.60 -1.82 14.19
C ARG A 128 -4.97 -2.07 13.55
N ASP A 129 -5.61 -1.03 13.10
CA ASP A 129 -6.89 -1.10 12.41
C ASP A 129 -6.79 -1.70 11.00
N LYS A 130 -5.60 -1.58 10.36
CA LYS A 130 -5.36 -1.95 8.96
C LYS A 130 -4.49 -3.18 8.78
N PHE A 131 -3.66 -3.49 9.75
CA PHE A 131 -2.70 -4.59 9.67
C PHE A 131 -2.80 -5.54 10.85
N GLU A 132 -2.43 -6.79 10.61
CA GLU A 132 -2.35 -7.87 11.61
C GLU A 132 -1.01 -8.61 11.51
N ARG A 133 -0.48 -9.07 12.65
CA ARG A 133 0.72 -9.92 12.68
C ARG A 133 0.40 -11.31 12.15
N ALA A 134 1.29 -11.86 11.34
CA ALA A 134 1.14 -13.21 10.80
C ALA A 134 2.49 -13.93 10.61
N ASP A 135 2.43 -15.27 10.61
CA ASP A 135 3.56 -16.15 10.31
C ASP A 135 3.62 -16.55 8.82
N THR A 136 2.54 -16.26 8.08
CA THR A 136 2.42 -16.48 6.64
C THR A 136 1.98 -15.18 5.97
N PRO A 137 2.58 -14.80 4.82
CA PRO A 137 2.31 -13.52 4.20
C PRO A 137 1.02 -13.51 3.37
N LYS A 138 0.44 -12.32 3.25
CA LYS A 138 -0.47 -11.93 2.16
C LYS A 138 0.24 -10.95 1.23
N ALA A 139 -0.25 -10.80 0.01
CA ALA A 139 0.20 -9.72 -0.87
C ALA A 139 -0.05 -8.36 -0.19
N GLY A 140 0.92 -7.47 -0.24
CA GLY A 140 0.90 -6.19 0.47
C GLY A 140 1.54 -6.22 1.85
N ALA A 141 1.89 -7.37 2.39
CA ALA A 141 2.54 -7.43 3.68
C ALA A 141 3.90 -6.71 3.71
N VAL A 142 4.19 -6.07 4.82
CA VAL A 142 5.57 -5.74 5.20
C VAL A 142 6.15 -6.94 5.94
N PHE A 143 7.38 -7.30 5.68
CA PHE A 143 8.08 -8.33 6.46
C PHE A 143 9.29 -7.76 7.18
N SER A 144 9.59 -8.30 8.34
CA SER A 144 10.84 -8.09 9.08
C SER A 144 11.62 -9.39 9.19
N GLY A 145 12.88 -9.38 8.72
CA GLY A 145 13.85 -10.47 8.87
C GLY A 145 14.61 -10.32 10.19
N ILE A 146 14.26 -11.17 11.15
CA ILE A 146 14.67 -11.01 12.55
C ILE A 146 16.18 -11.24 12.74
N GLY A 147 16.72 -12.31 12.16
CA GLY A 147 18.13 -12.67 12.35
C GLY A 147 19.11 -11.90 11.46
N LYS A 148 18.62 -11.13 10.47
CA LYS A 148 19.45 -10.38 9.54
C LYS A 148 19.19 -8.88 9.51
N ASN A 149 18.38 -8.38 10.42
CA ASN A 149 18.02 -6.95 10.47
C ASN A 149 17.58 -6.41 9.09
N HIS A 150 16.57 -7.02 8.51
CA HIS A 150 16.14 -6.72 7.14
C HIS A 150 14.63 -6.48 7.08
N VAL A 151 14.19 -5.71 6.08
CA VAL A 151 12.78 -5.39 5.84
C VAL A 151 12.51 -5.29 4.35
N GLY A 152 11.29 -5.62 3.94
CA GLY A 152 10.82 -5.44 2.56
C GLY A 152 9.31 -5.62 2.46
N ILE A 153 8.82 -5.66 1.23
CA ILE A 153 7.40 -5.73 0.88
C ILE A 153 7.11 -7.04 0.14
N VAL A 154 6.02 -7.70 0.49
CA VAL A 154 5.47 -8.84 -0.25
C VAL A 154 4.58 -8.33 -1.37
N LEU A 155 4.96 -8.57 -2.62
CA LEU A 155 4.16 -8.16 -3.78
C LEU A 155 3.06 -9.16 -4.14
N LYS A 156 3.41 -10.44 -4.08
CA LYS A 156 2.52 -11.52 -4.53
C LYS A 156 2.74 -12.77 -3.69
N VAL A 157 1.65 -13.49 -3.46
CA VAL A 157 1.67 -14.86 -2.93
C VAL A 157 0.90 -15.73 -3.92
N ASP A 158 1.52 -16.79 -4.40
CA ASP A 158 0.98 -17.72 -5.40
C ASP A 158 1.33 -19.16 -4.98
N GLY A 159 0.42 -19.76 -4.21
CA GLY A 159 0.71 -21.01 -3.53
C GLY A 159 1.88 -20.88 -2.55
N GLU A 160 2.95 -21.66 -2.76
CA GLU A 160 4.16 -21.57 -1.95
C GLU A 160 5.13 -20.44 -2.40
N ASN A 161 4.90 -19.85 -3.56
CA ASN A 161 5.76 -18.83 -4.14
C ASN A 161 5.40 -17.44 -3.61
N ILE A 162 6.35 -16.82 -2.94
CA ILE A 162 6.24 -15.48 -2.34
C ILE A 162 7.19 -14.55 -3.09
N THR A 163 6.64 -13.57 -3.80
CA THR A 163 7.42 -12.54 -4.48
C THR A 163 7.57 -11.34 -3.57
N ILE A 164 8.81 -10.97 -3.28
CA ILE A 164 9.14 -9.82 -2.41
C ILE A 164 9.90 -8.75 -3.18
N GLN A 165 9.86 -7.53 -2.65
CA GLN A 165 10.76 -6.44 -3.02
C GLN A 165 11.50 -5.95 -1.78
N ASP A 166 12.80 -5.77 -1.91
CA ASP A 166 13.67 -5.25 -0.88
C ASP A 166 14.88 -4.52 -1.49
N GLY A 167 15.55 -3.69 -0.70
CA GLY A 167 16.73 -2.91 -1.10
C GLY A 167 17.96 -3.26 -0.29
N ASN A 168 19.05 -2.50 -0.49
CA ASN A 168 20.34 -2.66 0.17
C ASN A 168 21.09 -3.92 -0.26
N TYR A 169 21.22 -4.12 -1.56
CA TYR A 169 21.96 -5.26 -2.11
C TYR A 169 23.47 -5.05 -2.15
N ASP A 170 23.92 -3.81 -2.26
CA ASP A 170 25.35 -3.47 -2.22
C ASP A 170 25.89 -3.30 -0.79
N GLY A 171 25.01 -3.28 0.23
CA GLY A 171 25.38 -3.14 1.63
C GLY A 171 25.87 -1.74 2.02
N LYS A 172 25.63 -0.73 1.19
CA LYS A 172 26.14 0.63 1.39
C LYS A 172 25.02 1.64 1.58
N THR A 173 25.38 2.82 2.05
CA THR A 173 24.55 4.01 1.95
C THR A 173 24.85 4.70 0.63
N ASN A 174 23.82 4.97 -0.13
CA ASN A 174 23.90 5.50 -1.48
C ASN A 174 23.50 6.98 -1.53
N THR A 175 23.70 7.61 -2.68
CA THR A 175 22.94 8.80 -3.09
C THR A 175 21.53 8.38 -3.51
N PHE A 176 20.60 9.32 -3.60
CA PHE A 176 19.24 9.01 -4.07
C PHE A 176 19.24 8.39 -5.48
N GLU A 177 20.11 8.87 -6.39
CA GLU A 177 20.19 8.35 -7.75
C GLU A 177 20.71 6.90 -7.81
N GLU A 178 21.74 6.57 -7.01
CA GLU A 178 22.25 5.20 -6.90
C GLU A 178 21.21 4.27 -6.26
N ALA A 179 20.53 4.71 -5.22
CA ALA A 179 19.52 3.94 -4.50
C ALA A 179 18.33 3.52 -5.38
N LYS A 180 18.03 4.26 -6.47
CA LYS A 180 16.99 3.88 -7.44
C LYS A 180 17.26 2.55 -8.14
N THR A 181 18.47 2.05 -8.12
CA THR A 181 18.88 0.79 -8.76
C THR A 181 19.30 -0.28 -7.76
N ASP A 182 19.44 0.04 -6.47
CA ASP A 182 19.86 -0.89 -5.42
C ASP A 182 18.67 -1.59 -4.74
N TRP A 183 17.80 -2.18 -5.53
CA TRP A 183 16.67 -2.98 -5.07
C TRP A 183 16.38 -4.11 -6.05
N HIS A 184 15.71 -5.16 -5.55
CA HIS A 184 15.36 -6.33 -6.37
C HIS A 184 13.95 -6.83 -6.11
N THR A 185 13.44 -7.56 -7.08
CA THR A 185 12.25 -8.41 -6.95
C THR A 185 12.67 -9.85 -7.05
N ASN A 186 12.42 -10.62 -6.02
CA ASN A 186 12.78 -12.03 -5.96
C ASN A 186 11.59 -12.88 -5.50
N THR A 187 11.57 -14.14 -5.91
CA THR A 187 10.56 -15.11 -5.50
C THR A 187 11.19 -16.23 -4.71
N TYR A 188 10.61 -16.55 -3.57
CA TYR A 188 11.06 -17.57 -2.61
C TYR A 188 9.87 -18.35 -2.07
N THR A 189 10.13 -19.54 -1.56
CA THR A 189 9.21 -20.22 -0.64
C THR A 189 9.31 -19.63 0.77
N LEU A 190 8.30 -19.85 1.61
CA LEU A 190 8.34 -19.39 3.01
C LEU A 190 9.51 -19.98 3.79
N SER A 191 9.86 -21.25 3.52
CA SER A 191 11.00 -21.92 4.14
C SER A 191 12.33 -21.27 3.75
N GLU A 192 12.48 -20.87 2.50
CA GLU A 192 13.67 -20.15 2.02
C GLU A 192 13.77 -18.75 2.66
N LEU A 193 12.66 -18.01 2.75
CA LEU A 193 12.63 -16.72 3.43
C LEU A 193 13.04 -16.84 4.90
N ARG A 194 12.49 -17.83 5.64
CA ARG A 194 12.84 -18.09 7.04
C ARG A 194 14.33 -18.41 7.20
N ARG A 195 14.90 -19.23 6.32
CA ARG A 195 16.32 -19.56 6.33
C ARG A 195 17.19 -18.35 5.97
N ARG A 196 16.80 -17.59 4.94
CA ARG A 196 17.53 -16.42 4.44
C ARG A 196 17.67 -15.34 5.49
N TYR A 197 16.58 -15.05 6.21
CA TYR A 197 16.54 -13.95 7.17
C TYR A 197 16.69 -14.38 8.64
N GLY A 198 16.93 -15.66 8.92
CA GLY A 198 17.10 -16.17 10.28
C GLY A 198 15.85 -16.03 11.14
N GLY A 199 14.67 -16.22 10.54
CA GLY A 199 13.37 -15.92 11.08
C GLY A 199 12.74 -14.72 10.38
N ILE A 200 11.43 -14.75 10.19
CA ILE A 200 10.67 -13.72 9.48
C ILE A 200 9.28 -13.59 10.09
N VAL A 201 8.81 -12.37 10.21
CA VAL A 201 7.44 -12.04 10.62
C VAL A 201 6.81 -11.08 9.61
N PHE A 202 5.50 -11.09 9.54
CA PHE A 202 4.75 -10.28 8.57
C PHE A 202 3.71 -9.40 9.29
N ALA A 203 3.52 -8.19 8.76
CA ALA A 203 2.34 -7.38 8.98
C ALA A 203 1.47 -7.47 7.73
N ASN A 204 0.44 -8.31 7.79
CA ASN A 204 -0.51 -8.51 6.70
C ASN A 204 -1.57 -7.42 6.69
N PRO A 205 -1.99 -6.92 5.51
CA PRO A 205 -3.21 -6.13 5.41
C PRO A 205 -4.43 -6.98 5.80
N LYS A 206 -5.35 -6.36 6.57
CA LYS A 206 -6.62 -6.97 7.00
C LYS A 206 -7.66 -6.99 5.91
#